data_5c98ad81df3fecd84c7a4b51b9d2cf84
#
_entry.id   5c98ad81df3fecd84c7a4b51b9d2cf84
#
_cell.length_a   1.000
_cell.length_b   1.000
_cell.length_c   1.000
_cell.angle_alpha   90.00
_cell.angle_beta   90.00
_cell.angle_gamma   90.00
#
_symmetry.space_group_name_H-M   'P 1'
#
loop_
_entity.id
_entity.type
_entity.pdbx_description
1 polymer ?
#
loop_
_entity_poly.entity_id
_entity_poly.type
_entity_poly.pdbx_seq_one_letter_code
_entity_poly.pdbx_strand_id
1 'polypeptide(L)'
;MTEEQALAQANQEIEDAKPLYKQVNNERLEFTNSDYEQAIEDRKNSLLNDYNFGYIQARQESYGSVQDQLDMMYWDGVNGTTTWADHIAQVKADNPKPE
;
A
#
# COMPACT_ATOMS: atom_id res chain seq x y z
N MET A 1 3.68 3.06 -11.21
CA MET A 1 3.57 4.52 -10.97
C MET A 1 4.97 5.12 -10.92
N THR A 2 5.20 6.16 -11.69
CA THR A 2 6.47 6.90 -11.65
C THR A 2 6.40 8.00 -10.59
N GLU A 3 7.55 8.53 -10.21
CA GLU A 3 7.63 9.67 -9.29
C GLU A 3 6.86 10.88 -9.83
N GLU A 4 6.96 11.12 -11.12
CA GLU A 4 6.26 12.21 -11.81
C GLU A 4 4.73 12.04 -11.72
N GLN A 5 4.23 10.82 -11.93
CA GLN A 5 2.81 10.51 -11.82
C GLN A 5 2.32 10.68 -10.38
N ALA A 6 3.10 10.22 -9.40
CA ALA A 6 2.77 10.38 -7.99
C ALA A 6 2.73 11.85 -7.60
N LEU A 7 3.68 12.64 -8.08
CA LEU A 7 3.72 14.08 -7.82
C LEU A 7 2.50 14.79 -8.42
N ALA A 8 2.14 14.46 -9.65
CA ALA A 8 0.97 15.05 -10.31
C ALA A 8 -0.32 14.75 -9.55
N GLN A 9 -0.49 13.50 -9.10
CA GLN A 9 -1.66 13.11 -8.31
C GLN A 9 -1.68 13.80 -6.94
N ALA A 10 -0.53 13.88 -6.26
CA ALA A 10 -0.41 14.57 -4.98
C ALA A 10 -0.76 16.05 -5.10
N ASN A 11 -0.27 16.71 -6.13
CA ASN A 11 -0.60 18.11 -6.42
C ASN A 11 -2.11 18.31 -6.60
N GLN A 12 -2.76 17.42 -7.37
CA GLN A 12 -4.19 17.52 -7.62
C GLN A 12 -5.01 17.30 -6.35
N GLU A 13 -4.65 16.29 -5.55
CA GLU A 13 -5.35 15.99 -4.30
C GLU A 13 -5.26 17.14 -3.30
N ILE A 14 -4.07 17.74 -3.16
CA ILE A 14 -3.86 18.86 -2.25
C ILE A 14 -4.59 20.11 -2.77
N GLU A 15 -4.56 20.37 -4.07
CA GLU A 15 -5.28 21.49 -4.67
C GLU A 15 -6.78 21.38 -4.43
N ASP A 16 -7.34 20.18 -4.59
CA ASP A 16 -8.77 19.92 -4.37
C ASP A 16 -9.17 20.06 -2.90
N ALA A 17 -8.21 19.85 -1.99
CA ALA A 17 -8.44 19.91 -0.54
C ALA A 17 -8.27 21.31 0.04
N LYS A 18 -7.76 22.27 -0.75
CA LYS A 18 -7.54 23.65 -0.26
C LYS A 18 -8.86 24.37 0.07
N PRO A 19 -8.86 25.24 1.05
CA PRO A 19 -7.74 25.59 1.94
C PRO A 19 -7.54 24.56 3.06
N LEU A 20 -6.28 24.34 3.46
CA LEU A 20 -5.93 23.46 4.57
C LEU A 20 -5.44 24.30 5.74
N TYR A 21 -5.66 23.78 6.95
CA TYR A 21 -5.36 24.48 8.20
C TYR A 21 -4.58 23.58 9.12
N LYS A 22 -3.74 24.19 9.96
CA LYS A 22 -3.03 23.51 11.02
C LYS A 22 -3.35 24.17 12.35
N GLN A 23 -3.16 23.45 13.44
CA GLN A 23 -3.36 23.99 14.77
C GLN A 23 -2.00 24.19 15.45
N VAL A 24 -1.76 25.43 15.89
CA VAL A 24 -0.52 25.81 16.59
C VAL A 24 -0.93 26.60 17.83
N ASN A 25 -0.56 26.11 19.02
CA ASN A 25 -0.86 26.78 20.29
C ASN A 25 -2.35 27.12 20.47
N ASN A 26 -3.23 26.19 20.10
CA ASN A 26 -4.69 26.35 20.14
C ASN A 26 -5.27 27.36 19.13
N GLU A 27 -4.45 27.83 18.19
CA GLU A 27 -4.91 28.66 17.08
C GLU A 27 -4.96 27.84 15.78
N ARG A 28 -6.03 28.09 15.00
CA ARG A 28 -6.18 27.48 13.69
C ARG A 28 -5.59 28.41 12.64
N LEU A 29 -4.52 27.98 12.01
CA LEU A 29 -3.79 28.75 11.01
C LEU A 29 -3.89 28.09 9.65
N GLU A 30 -4.06 28.88 8.60
CA GLU A 30 -4.04 28.38 7.24
C GLU A 30 -2.62 27.91 6.87
N PHE A 31 -2.52 26.87 6.06
CA PHE A 31 -1.24 26.40 5.56
C PHE A 31 -0.51 27.51 4.80
N THR A 32 0.79 27.63 5.04
CA THR A 32 1.69 28.45 4.24
C THR A 32 2.07 27.71 2.96
N ASN A 33 2.75 28.37 2.03
CA ASN A 33 3.28 27.71 0.83
C ASN A 33 4.20 26.57 1.19
N SER A 34 5.03 26.73 2.22
CA SER A 34 5.94 25.67 2.70
C SER A 34 5.15 24.48 3.26
N ASP A 35 4.05 24.71 3.96
CA ASP A 35 3.20 23.63 4.48
C ASP A 35 2.57 22.84 3.33
N TYR A 36 2.09 23.54 2.29
CA TYR A 36 1.54 22.87 1.10
C TYR A 36 2.59 22.06 0.35
N GLU A 37 3.79 22.59 0.19
CA GLU A 37 4.90 21.86 -0.44
C GLU A 37 5.23 20.58 0.30
N GLN A 38 5.27 20.63 1.64
CA GLN A 38 5.54 19.46 2.46
C GLN A 38 4.41 18.44 2.38
N ALA A 39 3.15 18.89 2.37
CA ALA A 39 2.00 18.01 2.24
C ALA A 39 2.01 17.28 0.89
N ILE A 40 2.37 17.97 -0.17
CA ILE A 40 2.49 17.37 -1.52
C ILE A 40 3.59 16.33 -1.54
N GLU A 41 4.76 16.64 -0.97
CA GLU A 41 5.90 15.70 -0.90
C GLU A 41 5.53 14.45 -0.10
N ASP A 42 4.91 14.62 1.06
CA ASP A 42 4.48 13.51 1.91
C ASP A 42 3.45 12.63 1.18
N ARG A 43 2.50 13.24 0.48
CA ARG A 43 1.49 12.49 -0.27
C ARG A 43 2.10 11.75 -1.44
N LYS A 44 3.03 12.38 -2.16
CA LYS A 44 3.77 11.74 -3.25
C LYS A 44 4.48 10.48 -2.73
N ASN A 45 5.19 10.60 -1.62
CA ASN A 45 5.93 9.48 -1.03
C ASN A 45 4.99 8.37 -0.57
N SER A 46 3.84 8.73 0.00
CA SER A 46 2.81 7.76 0.40
C SER A 46 2.27 6.99 -0.81
N LEU A 47 1.97 7.67 -1.91
CA LEU A 47 1.48 7.06 -3.14
C LEU A 47 2.49 6.09 -3.74
N LEU A 48 3.77 6.48 -3.78
CA LEU A 48 4.84 5.62 -4.28
C LEU A 48 5.03 4.40 -3.39
N ASN A 49 4.98 4.57 -2.07
CA ASN A 49 5.11 3.47 -1.13
C ASN A 49 3.96 2.47 -1.30
N ASP A 50 2.72 2.95 -1.39
CA ASP A 50 1.55 2.10 -1.58
C ASP A 50 1.64 1.33 -2.91
N TYR A 51 2.07 1.98 -3.97
CA TYR A 51 2.23 1.34 -5.26
C TYR A 51 3.30 0.25 -5.23
N ASN A 52 4.47 0.57 -4.65
CA ASN A 52 5.61 -0.34 -4.68
C ASN A 52 5.49 -1.50 -3.68
N PHE A 53 4.81 -1.30 -2.55
CA PHE A 53 4.81 -2.25 -1.43
C PHE A 53 3.44 -2.72 -0.99
N GLY A 54 2.37 -2.12 -1.50
CA GLY A 54 1.00 -2.52 -1.13
C GLY A 54 0.69 -3.99 -1.42
N TYR A 55 1.30 -4.56 -2.44
CA TYR A 55 1.12 -5.98 -2.79
C TYR A 55 1.57 -6.92 -1.66
N ILE A 56 2.55 -6.50 -0.86
CA ILE A 56 3.07 -7.31 0.26
C ILE A 56 1.98 -7.55 1.29
N GLN A 57 1.29 -6.48 1.71
CA GLN A 57 0.19 -6.58 2.67
C GLN A 57 -0.97 -7.39 2.09
N ALA A 58 -1.33 -7.14 0.85
CA ALA A 58 -2.41 -7.88 0.17
C ALA A 58 -2.09 -9.37 0.09
N ARG A 59 -0.85 -9.73 -0.22
CA ARG A 59 -0.40 -11.13 -0.22
C ARG A 59 -0.48 -11.75 1.17
N GLN A 60 -0.01 -11.03 2.20
CA GLN A 60 -0.04 -11.52 3.58
C GLN A 60 -1.46 -11.84 4.03
N GLU A 61 -2.40 -10.95 3.75
CA GLU A 61 -3.81 -11.15 4.08
C GLU A 61 -4.41 -12.36 3.33
N SER A 62 -4.03 -12.55 2.07
CA SER A 62 -4.55 -13.61 1.21
C SER A 62 -3.94 -14.98 1.48
N TYR A 63 -2.71 -15.04 2.02
CA TYR A 63 -2.07 -16.32 2.35
C TYR A 63 -2.80 -17.07 3.47
N GLY A 64 -3.46 -16.36 4.37
CA GLY A 64 -4.07 -16.94 5.56
C GLY A 64 -3.04 -17.13 6.67
N SER A 65 -3.45 -17.76 7.75
CA SER A 65 -2.58 -17.96 8.91
C SER A 65 -1.45 -18.94 8.61
N VAL A 66 -0.34 -18.81 9.35
CA VAL A 66 0.77 -19.76 9.25
C VAL A 66 0.31 -21.17 9.60
N GLN A 67 -0.58 -21.31 10.60
CA GLN A 67 -1.12 -22.61 11.00
C GLN A 67 -1.89 -23.27 9.85
N ASP A 68 -2.75 -22.53 9.16
CA ASP A 68 -3.51 -23.04 8.03
C ASP A 68 -2.58 -23.47 6.89
N GLN A 69 -1.53 -22.69 6.64
CA GLN A 69 -0.54 -23.03 5.62
C GLN A 69 0.24 -24.29 5.97
N LEU A 70 0.62 -24.43 7.24
CA LEU A 70 1.31 -25.64 7.71
C LEU A 70 0.41 -26.88 7.58
N ASP A 71 -0.88 -26.74 7.86
CA ASP A 71 -1.84 -27.83 7.68
C ASP A 71 -1.95 -28.21 6.18
N MET A 72 -2.00 -27.25 5.29
CA MET A 72 -2.00 -27.51 3.85
C MET A 72 -0.75 -28.30 3.44
N MET A 73 0.42 -27.90 3.93
CA MET A 73 1.69 -28.58 3.62
C MET A 73 1.69 -30.02 4.15
N TYR A 74 1.19 -30.21 5.36
CA TYR A 74 1.09 -31.55 5.96
C TYR A 74 0.20 -32.47 5.14
N TRP A 75 -1.02 -32.03 4.80
CA TRP A 75 -1.96 -32.84 4.03
C TRP A 75 -1.50 -33.05 2.59
N ASP A 76 -0.78 -32.10 2.02
CA ASP A 76 -0.16 -32.28 0.69
C ASP A 76 0.85 -33.44 0.73
N GLY A 77 1.64 -33.52 1.79
CA GLY A 77 2.59 -34.61 1.97
C GLY A 77 1.89 -35.95 2.13
N VAL A 78 0.79 -35.99 2.88
CA VAL A 78 0.03 -37.22 3.12
C VAL A 78 -0.70 -37.69 1.85
N ASN A 79 -1.31 -36.75 1.12
CA ASN A 79 -2.18 -37.05 -0.02
C ASN A 79 -1.47 -37.00 -1.37
N GLY A 80 -0.22 -36.54 -1.41
CA GLY A 80 0.52 -36.36 -2.67
C GLY A 80 -0.05 -35.25 -3.54
N THR A 81 -0.60 -34.18 -2.93
CA THR A 81 -1.22 -33.06 -3.63
C THR A 81 -0.34 -31.81 -3.56
N THR A 82 -0.75 -30.75 -4.26
CA THR A 82 -0.01 -29.48 -4.34
C THR A 82 -0.89 -28.28 -3.95
N THR A 83 -1.84 -28.48 -3.04
CA THR A 83 -2.80 -27.42 -2.69
C THR A 83 -2.14 -26.18 -2.12
N TRP A 84 -1.10 -26.34 -1.29
CA TRP A 84 -0.38 -25.20 -0.72
C TRP A 84 0.38 -24.42 -1.80
N ALA A 85 1.13 -25.13 -2.66
CA ALA A 85 1.87 -24.47 -3.75
C ALA A 85 0.92 -23.75 -4.70
N ASP A 86 -0.21 -24.36 -5.03
CA ASP A 86 -1.22 -23.76 -5.91
C ASP A 86 -1.84 -22.53 -5.27
N HIS A 87 -2.13 -22.57 -3.96
CA HIS A 87 -2.64 -21.43 -3.20
C HIS A 87 -1.67 -20.25 -3.22
N ILE A 88 -0.38 -20.51 -2.94
CA ILE A 88 0.66 -19.48 -2.94
C ILE A 88 0.80 -18.86 -4.35
N ALA A 89 0.81 -19.70 -5.39
CA ALA A 89 0.89 -19.23 -6.77
C ALA A 89 -0.31 -18.34 -7.13
N GLN A 90 -1.51 -18.72 -6.71
CA GLN A 90 -2.73 -17.95 -6.96
C GLN A 90 -2.70 -16.60 -6.26
N VAL A 91 -2.27 -16.56 -4.99
CA VAL A 91 -2.16 -15.31 -4.24
C VAL A 91 -1.17 -14.36 -4.91
N LYS A 92 -0.04 -14.86 -5.39
CA LYS A 92 0.95 -14.04 -6.10
C LYS A 92 0.44 -13.55 -7.44
N ALA A 93 -0.36 -14.35 -8.14
CA ALA A 93 -0.98 -13.96 -9.41
C ALA A 93 -2.05 -12.88 -9.20
N ASP A 94 -2.83 -12.98 -8.12
CA ASP A 94 -3.90 -12.02 -7.80
C ASP A 94 -3.34 -10.70 -7.27
N ASN A 95 -2.14 -10.72 -6.68
CA ASN A 95 -1.50 -9.55 -6.07
C ASN A 95 -0.07 -9.40 -6.62
N PRO A 96 0.08 -9.05 -7.91
CA PRO A 96 1.39 -9.03 -8.54
C PRO A 96 2.28 -7.91 -8.00
N LYS A 97 3.58 -8.19 -7.98
CA LYS A 97 4.58 -7.17 -7.66
C LYS A 97 4.61 -6.15 -8.78
N PRO A 98 4.63 -4.83 -8.48
CA PRO A 98 4.78 -3.79 -9.50
C PRO A 98 6.10 -3.93 -10.26
N GLU A 99 6.04 -3.68 -11.56
CA GLU A 99 7.24 -3.68 -12.41
C GLU A 99 8.01 -2.37 -12.30
#